data_e6e9471d20cb775ef164ee4415a032a7
#
_entry.id   e6e9471d20cb775ef164ee4415a032a7
#
_cell.length_a   1.000
_cell.length_b   1.000
_cell.length_c   1.000
_cell.angle_alpha   90.00
_cell.angle_beta   90.00
_cell.angle_gamma   90.00
#
_symmetry.space_group_name_H-M   'P 1'
#
loop_
_entity.id
_entity.type
_entity.pdbx_description
1 polymer ?
#
loop_
_entity_poly.entity_id
_entity_poly.type
_entity_poly.pdbx_seq_one_letter_code
_entity_poly.pdbx_strand_id
1 'polypeptide(L)'
;VRHSDVREEGASAQADGDIPGDGASAPGTVPPQRGGSRSARRGGARPTRPRRRRVLRWVSSVLSLLILGTAAAGYLYYRHLNGSIQTDALNLGENKLGGSKPNAFGQTPLNILLIGSDARNDAENQALGGATETFDGPPLADVQMLLHLSADRSNMSVISMPRDTMLMMPKCTEPGGKVHPASKGLVQTNESIQRGGPGCTVAAWSELTKIPIDHFMMIDFKGVVRMADAIGGVPVCVEQNVHSRTRDGKGSGLKLPKGTSVIQGETALQWLRTRYGFEDGTDIGRTHAQHQYMNSMAREFRKNAKLSNPVKLNSLAQAAIEAMVVDTGLNKIDKLFDLSMELKKVPPGRITMTTMPWVYSTKPGLDGRVEPKAGEAEDLFRMVREDIALDGQGSGSPAASASPATPSAPAQQPSPAATAAATAAPPAKIAVTVRNSTGGKDGTEAKVKGRASEVAALLTGKGFTKVVADTQTGAEDTSVIRYATDAQAADAAAVATALGLPATSVQKSDQVAGIVVFVGKDWRSGGSPAAPAPAPTKAPDSAHALNGDNDQACMPIQPGFTW
;
A
#
# COMPACT_ATOMS: atom_id res chain seq x y z
N VAL A 1 -32.61 36.83 8.92
CA VAL A 1 -34.06 36.58 9.03
C VAL A 1 -34.20 35.36 9.92
N ARG A 2 -34.34 35.64 11.20
CA ARG A 2 -35.39 35.36 12.21
C ARG A 2 -35.89 33.93 12.28
N HIS A 3 -35.58 33.30 13.44
CA HIS A 3 -36.46 32.83 14.53
C HIS A 3 -37.38 31.64 14.16
N SER A 4 -37.46 30.59 14.93
CA SER A 4 -38.05 30.54 16.28
C SER A 4 -37.71 29.22 17.00
N ASP A 5 -37.54 29.37 18.32
CA ASP A 5 -37.69 28.40 19.39
C ASP A 5 -39.01 27.63 19.34
N VAL A 6 -39.03 26.40 19.85
CA VAL A 6 -40.10 25.85 20.74
C VAL A 6 -39.48 24.82 21.67
N ARG A 7 -39.62 25.09 22.98
CA ARG A 7 -39.60 24.19 24.15
C ARG A 7 -40.94 23.46 24.22
N GLU A 8 -40.90 22.27 24.86
CA GLU A 8 -41.88 21.74 25.84
C GLU A 8 -41.40 20.33 26.21
N GLU A 9 -41.01 20.00 27.45
CA GLU A 9 -41.70 19.83 28.74
C GLU A 9 -42.86 18.82 28.70
N GLY A 10 -42.80 17.88 29.65
CA GLY A 10 -43.91 17.06 30.14
C GLY A 10 -43.49 15.60 30.36
N ALA A 11 -43.12 15.19 31.50
CA ALA A 11 -43.80 14.89 32.77
C ALA A 11 -44.37 13.45 32.83
N SER A 12 -43.81 12.70 33.79
CA SER A 12 -44.41 11.80 34.78
C SER A 12 -45.49 10.76 34.39
N ALA A 13 -45.31 9.55 34.88
CA ALA A 13 -46.26 8.88 35.77
C ALA A 13 -45.74 7.55 36.31
N GLN A 14 -45.85 7.45 37.61
CA GLN A 14 -45.86 6.31 38.53
C GLN A 14 -47.03 5.32 38.23
N ALA A 15 -46.84 4.08 38.68
CA ALA A 15 -47.81 3.20 39.38
C ALA A 15 -47.08 1.90 39.70
N ASP A 16 -46.80 1.53 40.97
CA ASP A 16 -47.65 0.96 42.01
C ASP A 16 -48.23 -0.43 41.68
N GLY A 17 -48.10 -1.33 42.65
CA GLY A 17 -48.80 -2.62 42.78
C GLY A 17 -47.92 -3.70 43.42
N ASP A 18 -47.84 -3.74 44.69
CA ASP A 18 -48.57 -4.45 45.74
C ASP A 18 -48.31 -5.96 45.85
N ILE A 19 -47.75 -6.30 46.99
CA ILE A 19 -47.82 -7.32 48.09
C ILE A 19 -49.06 -8.31 47.99
N PRO A 20 -49.15 -9.53 48.58
CA PRO A 20 -48.74 -9.97 49.94
C PRO A 20 -48.20 -11.42 49.99
N GLY A 21 -47.73 -11.96 51.06
CA GLY A 21 -48.15 -12.08 52.43
C GLY A 21 -47.86 -13.47 52.95
N ASP A 22 -47.71 -13.53 54.27
CA ASP A 22 -47.98 -14.60 55.25
C ASP A 22 -46.93 -15.71 55.40
N GLY A 23 -46.56 -16.10 56.58
CA GLY A 23 -47.10 -16.01 57.92
C GLY A 23 -46.27 -16.77 58.92
N ALA A 24 -46.31 -16.26 60.12
CA ALA A 24 -46.47 -16.90 61.44
C ALA A 24 -45.51 -18.02 61.87
N SER A 25 -44.97 -18.13 63.05
CA SER A 25 -45.46 -17.91 64.40
C SER A 25 -44.32 -18.01 65.41
N ALA A 26 -44.42 -17.25 66.52
CA ALA A 26 -43.71 -17.41 67.78
C ALA A 26 -44.46 -18.51 68.59
N PRO A 27 -44.15 -18.84 69.90
CA PRO A 27 -43.52 -18.07 70.98
C PRO A 27 -42.75 -18.86 72.04
N GLY A 28 -42.25 -18.11 73.07
CA GLY A 28 -42.18 -18.49 74.48
C GLY A 28 -40.78 -18.89 74.99
N THR A 29 -40.28 -18.52 76.13
CA THR A 29 -40.71 -17.96 77.42
C THR A 29 -39.46 -17.60 78.23
N VAL A 30 -39.57 -16.60 79.03
CA VAL A 30 -38.68 -16.00 80.03
C VAL A 30 -38.75 -16.79 81.37
N PRO A 31 -38.03 -16.44 82.48
CA PRO A 31 -36.64 -16.59 82.98
C PRO A 31 -36.59 -17.50 84.22
N PRO A 32 -35.76 -17.42 85.31
CA PRO A 32 -34.94 -16.36 85.89
C PRO A 32 -33.65 -16.76 86.63
N GLN A 33 -32.90 -15.72 87.03
CA GLN A 33 -32.25 -15.43 88.32
C GLN A 33 -30.86 -16.00 88.69
N ARG A 34 -30.04 -14.99 88.99
CA ARG A 34 -29.14 -14.77 90.18
C ARG A 34 -27.90 -15.66 90.43
N GLY A 35 -26.84 -14.94 90.58
CA GLY A 35 -25.69 -15.35 91.34
C GLY A 35 -24.48 -14.43 91.05
N GLY A 36 -24.27 -13.49 91.97
CA GLY A 36 -23.16 -12.56 91.95
C GLY A 36 -21.85 -13.16 92.45
N SER A 37 -20.77 -12.55 92.06
CA SER A 37 -19.70 -12.10 92.92
C SER A 37 -18.53 -11.44 92.20
N ARG A 38 -18.25 -10.27 92.58
CA ARG A 38 -16.98 -9.54 92.82
C ARG A 38 -15.76 -9.77 91.92
N SER A 39 -15.43 -8.68 91.29
CA SER A 39 -14.14 -8.00 91.27
C SER A 39 -12.89 -8.73 90.78
N ALA A 40 -12.42 -8.27 89.57
CA ALA A 40 -11.00 -7.95 89.39
C ALA A 40 -10.86 -6.89 88.26
N ARG A 41 -10.46 -5.70 88.69
CA ARG A 41 -9.96 -4.67 87.77
C ARG A 41 -8.74 -5.23 87.06
N ARG A 42 -8.86 -5.50 85.74
CA ARG A 42 -7.71 -5.55 84.88
C ARG A 42 -7.87 -4.50 83.83
N GLY A 43 -6.93 -3.57 83.77
CA GLY A 43 -6.83 -2.48 82.81
C GLY A 43 -6.86 -3.00 81.42
N GLY A 44 -7.94 -2.65 80.71
CA GLY A 44 -8.05 -2.89 79.25
C GLY A 44 -7.08 -1.99 78.55
N ALA A 45 -5.97 -2.56 78.12
CA ALA A 45 -5.14 -1.93 77.07
C ALA A 45 -6.01 -1.71 75.84
N ARG A 46 -6.32 -0.45 75.49
CA ARG A 46 -6.92 -0.09 74.24
C ARG A 46 -6.03 -0.63 73.14
N PRO A 47 -6.54 -1.45 72.17
CA PRO A 47 -5.75 -1.89 71.05
C PRO A 47 -5.35 -0.65 70.25
N THR A 48 -4.09 -0.26 70.29
CA THR A 48 -3.52 0.73 69.35
C THR A 48 -3.61 0.18 67.98
N ARG A 49 -4.62 0.60 67.27
CA ARG A 49 -4.75 0.28 65.80
C ARG A 49 -3.44 0.60 65.12
N PRO A 50 -2.78 -0.35 64.47
CA PRO A 50 -1.39 -0.20 64.07
C PRO A 50 -1.29 0.95 63.04
N ARG A 51 -0.45 1.94 63.31
CA ARG A 51 -0.04 3.03 62.39
C ARG A 51 0.29 2.48 61.00
N ARG A 52 0.76 1.23 60.90
CA ARG A 52 1.04 0.51 59.65
C ARG A 52 -0.14 0.46 58.66
N ARG A 53 -1.40 0.27 59.09
CA ARG A 53 -2.57 0.25 58.19
C ARG A 53 -2.92 1.63 57.62
N ARG A 54 -2.65 2.71 58.33
CA ARG A 54 -2.81 4.07 57.81
C ARG A 54 -1.72 4.40 56.77
N VAL A 55 -0.47 4.09 57.08
CA VAL A 55 0.66 4.27 56.15
C VAL A 55 0.44 3.47 54.87
N LEU A 56 0.03 2.19 54.98
CA LEU A 56 -0.25 1.35 53.81
C LEU A 56 -1.37 1.93 52.95
N ARG A 57 -2.44 2.46 53.53
CA ARG A 57 -3.53 3.13 52.77
C ARG A 57 -3.03 4.40 52.10
N TRP A 58 -2.21 5.22 52.73
CA TRP A 58 -1.62 6.40 52.14
C TRP A 58 -0.67 6.04 50.97
N VAL A 59 0.19 5.04 51.15
CA VAL A 59 1.10 4.55 50.12
C VAL A 59 0.30 3.99 48.93
N SER A 60 -0.73 3.18 49.17
CA SER A 60 -1.57 2.66 48.09
C SER A 60 -2.34 3.75 47.37
N SER A 61 -2.85 4.78 48.08
CA SER A 61 -3.54 5.92 47.45
C SER A 61 -2.60 6.77 46.57
N VAL A 62 -1.39 7.05 47.06
CA VAL A 62 -0.36 7.77 46.31
C VAL A 62 0.07 6.97 45.08
N LEU A 63 0.28 5.66 45.22
CA LEU A 63 0.63 4.77 44.11
C LEU A 63 -0.51 4.71 43.08
N SER A 64 -1.77 4.61 43.53
CA SER A 64 -2.93 4.65 42.60
C SER A 64 -3.04 5.98 41.87
N LEU A 65 -2.82 7.12 42.54
CA LEU A 65 -2.80 8.43 41.92
C LEU A 65 -1.67 8.58 40.89
N LEU A 66 -0.48 8.05 41.19
CA LEU A 66 0.63 8.02 40.25
C LEU A 66 0.32 7.18 39.02
N ILE A 67 -0.25 5.98 39.21
CA ILE A 67 -0.66 5.11 38.08
C ILE A 67 -1.75 5.79 37.27
N LEU A 68 -2.78 6.36 37.88
CA LEU A 68 -3.84 7.08 37.16
C LEU A 68 -3.31 8.33 36.48
N GLY A 69 -2.42 9.07 37.11
CA GLY A 69 -1.78 10.26 36.51
C GLY A 69 -0.91 9.91 35.33
N THR A 70 -0.10 8.86 35.40
CA THR A 70 0.71 8.39 34.27
C THR A 70 -0.15 7.82 33.15
N ALA A 71 -1.21 7.08 33.47
CA ALA A 71 -2.16 6.58 32.47
C ALA A 71 -2.90 7.73 31.76
N ALA A 72 -3.36 8.74 32.50
CA ALA A 72 -4.00 9.93 31.92
C ALA A 72 -3.03 10.73 31.04
N ALA A 73 -1.79 10.96 31.50
CA ALA A 73 -0.76 11.62 30.71
C ALA A 73 -0.42 10.84 29.44
N GLY A 74 -0.27 9.51 29.53
CA GLY A 74 -0.06 8.63 28.38
C GLY A 74 -1.21 8.67 27.38
N TYR A 75 -2.46 8.67 27.87
CA TYR A 75 -3.64 8.80 27.02
C TYR A 75 -3.73 10.16 26.29
N LEU A 76 -3.47 11.25 27.01
CA LEU A 76 -3.46 12.59 26.40
C LEU A 76 -2.34 12.72 25.37
N TYR A 77 -1.17 12.16 25.67
CA TYR A 77 -0.05 12.12 24.73
C TYR A 77 -0.38 11.28 23.48
N TYR A 78 -0.95 10.10 23.64
CA TYR A 78 -1.45 9.28 22.52
C TYR A 78 -2.47 10.03 21.66
N ARG A 79 -3.42 10.74 22.28
CA ARG A 79 -4.38 11.58 21.55
C ARG A 79 -3.70 12.72 20.79
N HIS A 80 -2.70 13.35 21.40
CA HIS A 80 -1.92 14.42 20.75
C HIS A 80 -1.21 13.88 19.51
N LEU A 81 -0.49 12.78 19.58
CA LEU A 81 0.19 12.17 18.45
C LEU A 81 -0.79 11.82 17.32
N ASN A 82 -1.92 11.18 17.63
CA ASN A 82 -2.92 10.86 16.61
C ASN A 82 -3.55 12.11 15.97
N GLY A 83 -3.73 13.19 16.73
CA GLY A 83 -4.24 14.45 16.21
C GLY A 83 -3.25 15.22 15.33
N SER A 84 -1.96 14.86 15.40
CA SER A 84 -0.90 15.49 14.60
C SER A 84 -0.64 14.78 13.27
N ILE A 85 -1.18 13.55 13.07
CA ILE A 85 -1.02 12.82 11.81
C ILE A 85 -1.81 13.53 10.71
N GLN A 86 -1.11 13.97 9.67
CA GLN A 86 -1.73 14.55 8.49
C GLN A 86 -2.22 13.44 7.57
N THR A 87 -3.47 13.54 7.12
CA THR A 87 -4.09 12.52 6.28
C THR A 87 -4.75 13.10 5.06
N ASP A 88 -4.73 12.34 3.95
CA ASP A 88 -5.51 12.61 2.76
C ASP A 88 -6.22 11.33 2.29
N ALA A 89 -7.19 11.46 1.39
CA ALA A 89 -7.98 10.32 0.95
C ALA A 89 -7.21 9.45 -0.04
N LEU A 90 -7.29 8.13 0.17
CA LEU A 90 -6.86 7.16 -0.82
C LEU A 90 -7.87 7.15 -1.97
N ASN A 91 -7.50 7.75 -3.10
CA ASN A 91 -8.34 7.78 -4.30
C ASN A 91 -7.84 6.73 -5.30
N LEU A 92 -8.63 5.69 -5.52
CA LEU A 92 -8.27 4.59 -6.43
C LEU A 92 -8.81 4.80 -7.85
N GLY A 93 -9.41 5.97 -8.14
CA GLY A 93 -10.03 6.25 -9.43
C GLY A 93 -11.33 5.48 -9.64
N GLU A 94 -11.82 5.47 -10.89
CA GLU A 94 -13.05 4.73 -11.26
C GLU A 94 -12.80 3.23 -11.37
N ASN A 95 -11.59 2.83 -11.75
CA ASN A 95 -11.19 1.43 -11.92
C ASN A 95 -10.55 0.89 -10.63
N LYS A 96 -11.33 0.74 -9.56
CA LYS A 96 -10.85 0.09 -8.34
C LYS A 96 -10.42 -1.33 -8.66
N LEU A 97 -9.12 -1.57 -8.54
CA LEU A 97 -8.61 -2.93 -8.56
C LEU A 97 -9.09 -3.66 -7.29
N GLY A 98 -9.43 -4.93 -7.41
CA GLY A 98 -9.63 -5.79 -6.24
C GLY A 98 -8.36 -5.80 -5.39
N GLY A 99 -8.48 -6.10 -4.09
CA GLY A 99 -7.30 -6.25 -3.21
C GLY A 99 -6.33 -7.31 -3.73
N SER A 100 -5.09 -7.26 -3.26
CA SER A 100 -4.06 -8.26 -3.57
C SER A 100 -4.54 -9.67 -3.20
N LYS A 101 -4.18 -10.66 -4.02
CA LYS A 101 -4.59 -12.05 -3.77
C LYS A 101 -3.80 -12.62 -2.58
N PRO A 102 -4.47 -13.29 -1.65
CA PRO A 102 -3.76 -13.99 -0.58
C PRO A 102 -2.97 -15.18 -1.12
N ASN A 103 -1.84 -15.47 -0.46
CA ASN A 103 -1.08 -16.69 -0.70
C ASN A 103 -1.82 -17.93 -0.12
N ALA A 104 -1.23 -19.12 -0.25
CA ALA A 104 -1.81 -20.38 0.26
C ALA A 104 -2.05 -20.39 1.79
N PHE A 105 -1.42 -19.47 2.54
CA PHE A 105 -1.58 -19.32 3.99
C PHE A 105 -2.57 -18.20 4.37
N GLY A 106 -3.25 -17.59 3.40
CA GLY A 106 -4.19 -16.51 3.62
C GLY A 106 -3.54 -15.13 3.88
N GLN A 107 -2.22 -15.00 3.70
CA GLN A 107 -1.49 -13.75 3.86
C GLN A 107 -1.54 -12.96 2.54
N THR A 108 -1.70 -11.65 2.62
CA THR A 108 -1.69 -10.74 1.45
C THR A 108 -0.41 -9.93 1.39
N PRO A 109 0.14 -9.69 0.19
CA PRO A 109 1.18 -8.69 0.02
C PRO A 109 0.63 -7.30 0.36
N LEU A 110 1.54 -6.37 0.65
CA LEU A 110 1.21 -4.98 0.97
C LEU A 110 1.93 -4.05 0.01
N ASN A 111 1.17 -3.18 -0.66
CA ASN A 111 1.65 -2.24 -1.65
C ASN A 111 1.45 -0.80 -1.17
N ILE A 112 2.55 -0.06 -1.00
CA ILE A 112 2.53 1.32 -0.49
C ILE A 112 3.19 2.23 -1.51
N LEU A 113 2.48 3.28 -1.95
CA LEU A 113 3.07 4.29 -2.82
C LEU A 113 3.75 5.38 -1.99
N LEU A 114 5.05 5.49 -2.13
CA LEU A 114 5.87 6.54 -1.53
C LEU A 114 5.96 7.71 -2.51
N ILE A 115 5.60 8.92 -2.06
CA ILE A 115 5.55 10.13 -2.88
C ILE A 115 6.42 11.20 -2.26
N GLY A 116 7.39 11.71 -3.01
CA GLY A 116 8.14 12.92 -2.65
C GLY A 116 7.58 14.11 -3.42
N SER A 117 7.07 15.10 -2.69
CA SER A 117 6.49 16.30 -3.27
C SER A 117 7.43 17.51 -3.14
N ASP A 118 7.46 18.34 -4.16
CA ASP A 118 8.13 19.64 -4.14
C ASP A 118 7.19 20.77 -3.69
N ALA A 119 6.13 20.45 -2.94
CA ALA A 119 5.18 21.43 -2.44
C ALA A 119 5.87 22.58 -1.71
N ARG A 120 5.45 23.82 -2.03
CA ARG A 120 5.99 25.06 -1.48
C ARG A 120 4.90 25.88 -0.83
N ASN A 121 3.99 25.20 -0.17
CA ASN A 121 2.80 25.78 0.46
C ASN A 121 3.08 26.54 1.76
N ASP A 122 4.31 26.44 2.28
CA ASP A 122 4.75 27.17 3.46
C ASP A 122 6.16 27.75 3.31
N ALA A 123 6.52 28.71 4.18
CA ALA A 123 7.79 29.45 4.11
C ALA A 123 9.03 28.56 4.29
N GLU A 124 8.94 27.48 5.09
CA GLU A 124 10.04 26.54 5.33
C GLU A 124 10.35 25.75 4.05
N ASN A 125 9.33 25.17 3.40
CA ASN A 125 9.47 24.48 2.12
C ASN A 125 9.94 25.43 1.00
N GLN A 126 9.46 26.69 0.99
CA GLN A 126 9.94 27.68 0.02
C GLN A 126 11.43 27.97 0.19
N ALA A 127 11.90 28.17 1.42
CA ALA A 127 13.31 28.38 1.70
C ALA A 127 14.19 27.20 1.25
N LEU A 128 13.74 25.97 1.52
CA LEU A 128 14.44 24.75 1.12
C LEU A 128 14.36 24.49 -0.39
N GLY A 129 13.35 24.99 -1.07
CA GLY A 129 13.13 24.78 -2.51
C GLY A 129 14.13 25.48 -3.43
N GLY A 130 14.96 26.42 -2.93
CA GLY A 130 16.05 27.08 -3.67
C GLY A 130 15.63 27.95 -4.84
N ALA A 131 14.33 28.28 -5.00
CA ALA A 131 13.82 29.16 -6.04
C ALA A 131 12.73 30.06 -5.46
N THR A 132 13.15 31.13 -4.80
CA THR A 132 12.25 32.07 -4.13
C THR A 132 11.50 33.01 -5.09
N GLU A 133 11.89 33.08 -6.35
CA GLU A 133 11.38 34.10 -7.27
C GLU A 133 10.68 33.58 -8.53
N THR A 134 10.65 32.27 -8.79
CA THR A 134 10.23 31.77 -10.12
C THR A 134 9.22 30.62 -10.13
N PHE A 135 8.67 30.16 -9.00
CA PHE A 135 7.79 29.01 -9.01
C PHE A 135 6.53 29.21 -8.16
N ASP A 136 5.51 29.82 -8.76
CA ASP A 136 4.12 29.84 -8.30
C ASP A 136 3.31 28.63 -8.81
N GLY A 137 3.99 27.58 -9.27
CA GLY A 137 3.35 26.39 -9.83
C GLY A 137 2.73 25.49 -8.75
N PRO A 138 1.70 24.72 -9.11
CA PRO A 138 1.16 23.69 -8.22
C PRO A 138 2.22 22.60 -7.92
N PRO A 139 2.09 21.86 -6.79
CA PRO A 139 3.07 20.87 -6.39
C PRO A 139 3.22 19.76 -7.44
N LEU A 140 4.42 19.19 -7.49
CA LEU A 140 4.76 18.04 -8.34
C LEU A 140 5.11 16.82 -7.47
N ALA A 141 4.81 15.62 -7.95
CA ALA A 141 5.24 14.37 -7.36
C ALA A 141 6.58 13.95 -7.99
N ASP A 142 7.67 14.61 -7.57
CA ASP A 142 9.00 14.46 -8.19
C ASP A 142 9.68 13.13 -7.88
N VAL A 143 9.26 12.46 -6.81
CA VAL A 143 9.71 11.11 -6.44
C VAL A 143 8.46 10.24 -6.30
N GLN A 144 8.45 9.13 -6.99
CA GLN A 144 7.37 8.15 -6.91
C GLN A 144 7.97 6.75 -6.85
N MET A 145 7.72 6.04 -5.76
CA MET A 145 8.25 4.70 -5.53
C MET A 145 7.16 3.79 -4.99
N LEU A 146 6.95 2.64 -5.61
CA LEU A 146 6.08 1.60 -5.10
C LEU A 146 6.88 0.66 -4.20
N LEU A 147 6.56 0.63 -2.92
CA LEU A 147 7.06 -0.36 -1.98
C LEU A 147 6.10 -1.55 -2.00
N HIS A 148 6.61 -2.71 -2.37
CA HIS A 148 5.92 -3.99 -2.32
C HIS A 148 6.54 -4.86 -1.24
N LEU A 149 5.75 -5.25 -0.26
CA LEU A 149 6.12 -6.17 0.80
C LEU A 149 5.46 -7.52 0.53
N SER A 150 6.26 -8.58 0.35
CA SER A 150 5.73 -9.91 0.04
C SER A 150 4.73 -10.41 1.09
N ALA A 151 3.78 -11.25 0.68
CA ALA A 151 2.74 -11.80 1.55
C ALA A 151 3.32 -12.51 2.78
N ASP A 152 4.41 -13.24 2.59
CA ASP A 152 5.11 -13.99 3.65
C ASP A 152 6.15 -13.15 4.42
N ARG A 153 6.32 -11.86 4.06
CA ARG A 153 7.32 -10.95 4.66
C ARG A 153 8.78 -11.39 4.48
N SER A 154 9.04 -12.27 3.51
CA SER A 154 10.39 -12.77 3.23
C SER A 154 11.25 -11.81 2.41
N ASN A 155 10.63 -10.96 1.61
CA ASN A 155 11.30 -9.99 0.74
C ASN A 155 10.50 -8.70 0.58
N MET A 156 11.16 -7.66 0.10
CA MET A 156 10.58 -6.36 -0.18
C MET A 156 11.21 -5.77 -1.43
N SER A 157 10.38 -5.19 -2.27
CA SER A 157 10.82 -4.52 -3.49
C SER A 157 10.39 -3.06 -3.48
N VAL A 158 11.27 -2.16 -3.94
CA VAL A 158 10.95 -0.74 -4.13
C VAL A 158 11.20 -0.39 -5.58
N ILE A 159 10.16 0.02 -6.28
CA ILE A 159 10.20 0.31 -7.72
C ILE A 159 9.97 1.79 -7.92
N SER A 160 10.98 2.50 -8.43
CA SER A 160 10.86 3.91 -8.81
C SER A 160 10.27 4.06 -10.20
N MET A 161 9.44 5.07 -10.39
CA MET A 161 9.01 5.55 -11.70
C MET A 161 9.70 6.89 -11.98
N PRO A 162 10.44 7.02 -13.10
CA PRO A 162 11.01 8.31 -13.47
C PRO A 162 9.91 9.37 -13.58
N ARG A 163 10.13 10.55 -13.01
CA ARG A 163 9.11 11.62 -12.95
C ARG A 163 8.64 12.10 -14.33
N ASP A 164 9.53 12.00 -15.31
CA ASP A 164 9.26 12.41 -16.70
C ASP A 164 8.59 11.29 -17.53
N THR A 165 8.12 10.22 -16.86
CA THR A 165 7.36 9.14 -17.51
C THR A 165 6.04 9.67 -18.04
N MET A 166 5.80 9.42 -19.33
CA MET A 166 4.59 9.84 -20.02
C MET A 166 3.53 8.76 -19.93
N LEU A 167 2.35 9.13 -19.42
CA LEU A 167 1.22 8.20 -19.30
C LEU A 167 -0.12 8.91 -19.48
N MET A 168 -1.18 8.14 -19.70
CA MET A 168 -2.55 8.64 -19.68
C MET A 168 -3.00 8.75 -18.23
N MET A 169 -3.36 9.96 -17.80
CA MET A 169 -3.92 10.15 -16.46
C MET A 169 -5.37 9.70 -16.41
N PRO A 170 -5.74 8.87 -15.42
CA PRO A 170 -7.13 8.48 -15.22
C PRO A 170 -7.98 9.67 -14.73
N LYS A 171 -9.30 9.51 -14.79
CA LYS A 171 -10.22 10.42 -14.11
C LYS A 171 -10.05 10.29 -12.60
N CYS A 172 -9.95 11.41 -11.92
CA CYS A 172 -9.80 11.51 -10.48
C CYS A 172 -10.84 12.45 -9.87
N THR A 173 -11.21 12.20 -8.63
CA THR A 173 -12.09 13.08 -7.85
C THR A 173 -11.37 13.49 -6.56
N GLU A 174 -11.18 14.77 -6.33
CA GLU A 174 -10.62 15.29 -5.09
C GLU A 174 -11.51 14.94 -3.89
N PRO A 175 -10.96 14.87 -2.66
CA PRO A 175 -11.77 14.68 -1.45
C PRO A 175 -12.92 15.69 -1.32
N GLY A 176 -12.74 16.91 -1.82
CA GLY A 176 -13.77 17.96 -1.88
C GLY A 176 -14.83 17.79 -2.98
N GLY A 177 -14.78 16.70 -3.76
CA GLY A 177 -15.75 16.38 -4.81
C GLY A 177 -15.45 16.99 -6.18
N LYS A 178 -14.39 17.78 -6.34
CA LYS A 178 -13.98 18.31 -7.65
C LYS A 178 -13.46 17.17 -8.53
N VAL A 179 -13.98 17.10 -9.75
CA VAL A 179 -13.64 16.06 -10.72
C VAL A 179 -12.59 16.56 -11.69
N HIS A 180 -11.50 15.83 -11.82
CA HIS A 180 -10.49 15.98 -12.86
C HIS A 180 -10.73 14.91 -13.93
N PRO A 181 -11.07 15.28 -15.18
CA PRO A 181 -11.30 14.31 -16.24
C PRO A 181 -10.01 13.55 -16.59
N ALA A 182 -10.15 12.37 -17.18
CA ALA A 182 -9.03 11.68 -17.78
C ALA A 182 -8.31 12.58 -18.80
N SER A 183 -6.99 12.45 -18.90
CA SER A 183 -6.22 13.23 -19.86
C SER A 183 -6.57 12.84 -21.30
N LYS A 184 -6.58 13.82 -22.21
CA LYS A 184 -6.80 13.58 -23.65
C LYS A 184 -5.54 13.09 -24.36
N GLY A 185 -4.38 13.19 -23.73
CA GLY A 185 -3.08 12.80 -24.24
C GLY A 185 -2.15 12.38 -23.13
N LEU A 186 -0.94 11.98 -23.50
CA LEU A 186 0.11 11.64 -22.55
C LEU A 186 0.53 12.89 -21.77
N VAL A 187 0.67 12.75 -20.47
CA VAL A 187 1.16 13.78 -19.53
C VAL A 187 2.23 13.17 -18.62
N GLN A 188 3.07 14.00 -18.04
CA GLN A 188 4.11 13.53 -17.13
C GLN A 188 3.50 12.98 -15.84
N THR A 189 4.06 11.90 -15.32
CA THR A 189 3.56 11.28 -14.09
C THR A 189 3.67 12.18 -12.87
N ASN A 190 4.66 13.08 -12.82
CA ASN A 190 4.82 14.00 -11.69
C ASN A 190 3.69 15.05 -11.58
N GLU A 191 2.94 15.31 -12.67
CA GLU A 191 1.77 16.18 -12.66
C GLU A 191 0.54 15.53 -12.01
N SER A 192 0.57 14.25 -11.69
CA SER A 192 -0.56 13.50 -11.15
C SER A 192 -1.11 14.12 -9.86
N ILE A 193 -0.24 14.63 -8.98
CA ILE A 193 -0.62 15.23 -7.70
C ILE A 193 -1.46 16.50 -7.86
N GLN A 194 -1.30 17.23 -8.97
CA GLN A 194 -2.07 18.45 -9.27
C GLN A 194 -3.52 18.15 -9.63
N ARG A 195 -3.85 16.90 -9.90
CA ARG A 195 -5.16 16.44 -10.36
C ARG A 195 -6.02 15.86 -9.23
N GLY A 196 -5.77 16.26 -7.99
CA GLY A 196 -6.57 15.82 -6.85
C GLY A 196 -5.76 15.17 -5.73
N GLY A 197 -4.51 15.62 -5.56
CA GLY A 197 -3.65 15.21 -4.47
C GLY A 197 -3.00 13.83 -4.65
N PRO A 198 -2.40 13.30 -3.57
CA PRO A 198 -1.65 12.05 -3.60
C PRO A 198 -2.50 10.84 -4.01
N GLY A 199 -3.80 10.86 -3.71
CA GLY A 199 -4.71 9.80 -4.14
C GLY A 199 -4.81 9.66 -5.65
N CYS A 200 -4.70 10.76 -6.42
CA CYS A 200 -4.67 10.68 -7.89
C CYS A 200 -3.34 10.17 -8.43
N THR A 201 -2.24 10.38 -7.73
CA THR A 201 -0.97 9.71 -8.04
C THR A 201 -1.11 8.19 -7.88
N VAL A 202 -1.77 7.73 -6.80
CA VAL A 202 -2.11 6.31 -6.61
C VAL A 202 -2.95 5.78 -7.76
N ALA A 203 -3.99 6.50 -8.17
CA ALA A 203 -4.86 6.10 -9.28
C ALA A 203 -4.08 5.96 -10.59
N ALA A 204 -3.15 6.89 -10.88
CA ALA A 204 -2.30 6.84 -12.07
C ALA A 204 -1.38 5.62 -12.08
N TRP A 205 -0.77 5.30 -10.92
CA TRP A 205 0.04 4.11 -10.75
C TRP A 205 -0.76 2.81 -10.91
N SER A 206 -1.91 2.73 -10.25
CA SER A 206 -2.78 1.55 -10.34
C SER A 206 -3.27 1.32 -11.77
N GLU A 207 -3.59 2.41 -12.51
CA GLU A 207 -4.01 2.31 -13.91
C GLU A 207 -2.88 1.82 -14.82
N LEU A 208 -1.66 2.33 -14.63
CA LEU A 208 -0.50 1.91 -15.44
C LEU A 208 -0.07 0.48 -15.13
N THR A 209 0.10 0.14 -13.84
CA THR A 209 0.77 -1.09 -13.41
C THR A 209 -0.18 -2.25 -13.18
N LYS A 210 -1.48 -1.97 -13.03
CA LYS A 210 -2.52 -2.91 -12.60
C LYS A 210 -2.19 -3.58 -11.25
N ILE A 211 -1.37 -2.93 -10.43
CA ILE A 211 -1.04 -3.35 -9.06
C ILE A 211 -2.05 -2.69 -8.10
N PRO A 212 -2.75 -3.45 -7.25
CA PRO A 212 -3.53 -2.88 -6.16
C PRO A 212 -2.61 -2.14 -5.18
N ILE A 213 -2.92 -0.89 -4.88
CA ILE A 213 -2.16 -0.08 -3.92
C ILE A 213 -3.01 0.09 -2.66
N ASP A 214 -2.48 -0.36 -1.53
CA ASP A 214 -3.19 -0.41 -0.25
C ASP A 214 -3.09 0.93 0.50
N HIS A 215 -1.93 1.58 0.41
CA HIS A 215 -1.63 2.81 1.12
C HIS A 215 -0.78 3.75 0.30
N PHE A 216 -0.75 5.03 0.69
CA PHE A 216 0.29 5.95 0.28
C PHE A 216 0.91 6.67 1.49
N MET A 217 2.15 7.10 1.31
CA MET A 217 2.87 7.97 2.24
C MET A 217 3.57 9.06 1.43
N MET A 218 3.30 10.32 1.74
CA MET A 218 3.88 11.46 1.04
C MET A 218 4.75 12.26 1.99
N ILE A 219 5.89 12.71 1.50
CA ILE A 219 6.85 13.56 2.22
C ILE A 219 7.21 14.79 1.38
N ASP A 220 7.37 15.93 2.02
CA ASP A 220 7.86 17.17 1.41
C ASP A 220 9.32 17.48 1.80
N PHE A 221 9.86 18.62 1.37
CA PHE A 221 11.26 18.98 1.61
C PHE A 221 11.61 19.09 3.10
N LYS A 222 10.77 19.76 3.88
CA LYS A 222 10.98 19.88 5.34
C LYS A 222 10.89 18.55 6.05
N GLY A 223 10.01 17.67 5.57
CA GLY A 223 9.87 16.31 6.07
C GLY A 223 11.15 15.50 5.86
N VAL A 224 11.77 15.58 4.68
CA VAL A 224 13.05 14.94 4.41
C VAL A 224 14.13 15.42 5.37
N VAL A 225 14.25 16.73 5.58
CA VAL A 225 15.22 17.34 6.51
C VAL A 225 15.00 16.81 7.92
N ARG A 226 13.76 16.89 8.43
CA ARG A 226 13.40 16.40 9.78
C ARG A 226 13.67 14.93 9.99
N MET A 227 13.37 14.10 9.00
CA MET A 227 13.66 12.66 9.07
C MET A 227 15.15 12.35 9.11
N ALA A 228 15.94 13.01 8.27
CA ALA A 228 17.39 12.87 8.27
C ALA A 228 18.01 13.24 9.63
N ASP A 229 17.56 14.35 10.21
CA ASP A 229 18.03 14.83 11.51
C ASP A 229 17.62 13.89 12.65
N ALA A 230 16.37 13.45 12.67
CA ALA A 230 15.85 12.53 13.69
C ALA A 230 16.57 11.17 13.71
N ILE A 231 16.96 10.67 12.54
CA ILE A 231 17.75 9.42 12.40
C ILE A 231 19.18 9.64 12.90
N GLY A 232 19.70 10.88 12.84
CA GLY A 232 21.09 11.22 13.19
C GLY A 232 22.00 11.24 11.99
N GLY A 233 21.44 11.41 10.79
CA GLY A 233 22.11 11.46 9.51
C GLY A 233 22.10 10.15 8.74
N VAL A 234 22.29 10.27 7.43
CA VAL A 234 22.29 9.16 6.49
C VAL A 234 23.65 9.08 5.81
N PRO A 235 24.40 7.97 5.94
CA PRO A 235 25.67 7.79 5.26
C PRO A 235 25.45 7.58 3.76
N VAL A 236 26.12 8.37 2.93
CA VAL A 236 26.12 8.28 1.47
C VAL A 236 27.56 8.28 0.96
N CYS A 237 27.80 7.66 -0.20
CA CYS A 237 29.14 7.52 -0.76
C CYS A 237 29.23 8.12 -2.16
N VAL A 238 30.34 8.80 -2.44
CA VAL A 238 30.70 9.31 -3.78
C VAL A 238 32.09 8.84 -4.18
N GLU A 239 32.28 8.49 -5.46
CA GLU A 239 33.55 7.97 -5.98
C GLU A 239 34.67 9.03 -6.05
N GLN A 240 34.28 10.30 -6.18
CA GLN A 240 35.18 11.44 -6.24
C GLN A 240 34.57 12.62 -5.50
N ASN A 241 35.33 13.69 -5.22
CA ASN A 241 34.75 14.94 -4.73
C ASN A 241 33.65 15.42 -5.68
N VAL A 242 32.53 15.86 -5.15
CA VAL A 242 31.41 16.37 -5.95
C VAL A 242 31.01 17.77 -5.54
N HIS A 243 30.76 18.63 -6.53
CA HIS A 243 30.10 19.92 -6.34
C HIS A 243 29.01 20.11 -7.38
N SER A 244 27.77 19.86 -7.01
CA SER A 244 26.59 20.02 -7.87
C SER A 244 26.27 21.49 -8.12
N ARG A 245 27.11 22.16 -8.89
CA ARG A 245 26.92 23.54 -9.31
C ARG A 245 27.54 23.80 -10.66
N THR A 246 26.73 24.21 -11.62
CA THR A 246 27.17 24.63 -12.95
C THR A 246 27.77 26.05 -12.90
N ARG A 247 28.46 26.46 -13.98
CA ARG A 247 29.05 27.82 -14.06
C ARG A 247 28.01 28.94 -14.02
N ASP A 248 26.81 28.68 -14.51
CA ASP A 248 25.63 29.57 -14.46
C ASP A 248 24.81 29.44 -13.17
N GLY A 249 25.36 28.76 -12.15
CA GLY A 249 24.80 28.69 -10.81
C GLY A 249 23.70 27.64 -10.60
N LYS A 250 23.33 26.84 -11.62
CA LYS A 250 22.34 25.77 -11.49
C LYS A 250 22.93 24.56 -10.76
N GLY A 251 22.06 23.79 -10.13
CA GLY A 251 22.40 22.57 -9.39
C GLY A 251 21.81 22.58 -8.01
N SER A 252 21.97 21.49 -7.25
CA SER A 252 21.46 21.36 -5.89
C SER A 252 22.32 22.06 -4.84
N GLY A 253 23.54 22.47 -5.19
CA GLY A 253 24.52 23.01 -4.24
C GLY A 253 25.26 21.95 -3.43
N LEU A 254 24.96 20.66 -3.60
CA LEU A 254 25.61 19.57 -2.88
C LEU A 254 27.14 19.64 -3.05
N LYS A 255 27.88 19.60 -1.93
CA LYS A 255 29.33 19.57 -1.92
C LYS A 255 29.82 18.53 -0.93
N LEU A 256 30.40 17.43 -1.43
CA LEU A 256 30.90 16.32 -0.63
C LEU A 256 32.29 15.88 -1.07
N PRO A 257 33.17 15.52 -0.12
CA PRO A 257 34.44 14.89 -0.42
C PRO A 257 34.24 13.43 -0.88
N LYS A 258 35.21 12.89 -1.61
CA LYS A 258 35.29 11.47 -1.97
C LYS A 258 35.12 10.57 -0.75
N GLY A 259 34.37 9.48 -0.92
CA GLY A 259 34.12 8.47 0.10
C GLY A 259 32.79 8.67 0.79
N THR A 260 32.64 8.11 1.97
CA THR A 260 31.38 8.12 2.74
C THR A 260 31.29 9.37 3.61
N SER A 261 30.17 10.08 3.47
CA SER A 261 29.79 11.23 4.31
C SER A 261 28.45 10.97 4.96
N VAL A 262 28.30 11.33 6.25
CA VAL A 262 27.00 11.31 6.93
C VAL A 262 26.34 12.65 6.68
N ILE A 263 25.21 12.64 5.97
CA ILE A 263 24.48 13.85 5.58
C ILE A 263 23.21 14.04 6.40
N GLN A 264 22.91 15.29 6.76
CA GLN A 264 21.74 15.72 7.53
C GLN A 264 21.22 17.04 6.97
N GLY A 265 20.06 17.48 7.48
CA GLY A 265 19.53 18.78 7.17
C GLY A 265 19.38 19.03 5.66
N GLU A 266 19.73 20.24 5.26
CA GLU A 266 19.67 20.66 3.86
C GLU A 266 20.58 19.80 2.94
N THR A 267 21.72 19.28 3.45
CA THR A 267 22.61 18.45 2.65
C THR A 267 21.95 17.14 2.22
N ALA A 268 21.09 16.55 3.07
CA ALA A 268 20.29 15.39 2.71
C ALA A 268 19.30 15.71 1.57
N LEU A 269 18.66 16.88 1.64
CA LEU A 269 17.78 17.34 0.58
C LEU A 269 18.54 17.64 -0.71
N GLN A 270 19.72 18.29 -0.61
CA GLN A 270 20.59 18.55 -1.75
C GLN A 270 20.98 17.25 -2.46
N TRP A 271 21.33 16.20 -1.72
CA TRP A 271 21.61 14.87 -2.27
C TRP A 271 20.44 14.33 -3.10
N LEU A 272 19.23 14.31 -2.53
CA LEU A 272 18.04 13.76 -3.18
C LEU A 272 17.59 14.56 -4.42
N ARG A 273 18.01 15.82 -4.52
CA ARG A 273 17.71 16.73 -5.64
C ARG A 273 18.82 16.80 -6.67
N THR A 274 20.01 16.23 -6.40
CA THR A 274 21.18 16.32 -7.29
C THR A 274 20.93 15.56 -8.59
N ARG A 275 21.00 16.26 -9.70
CA ARG A 275 21.12 15.71 -11.06
C ARG A 275 22.52 16.01 -11.59
N TYR A 276 22.85 17.31 -11.70
CA TYR A 276 24.18 17.75 -12.12
C TYR A 276 25.24 17.30 -11.09
N GLY A 277 26.19 16.53 -11.54
CA GLY A 277 27.26 15.98 -10.71
C GLY A 277 27.18 14.48 -10.46
N PHE A 278 26.06 13.82 -10.72
CA PHE A 278 25.94 12.37 -10.64
C PHE A 278 25.83 11.74 -12.04
N GLU A 279 26.53 10.63 -12.26
CA GLU A 279 26.51 9.82 -13.47
C GLU A 279 26.60 10.67 -14.76
N ASP A 280 25.54 10.69 -15.57
CA ASP A 280 25.44 11.45 -16.82
C ASP A 280 24.70 12.80 -16.67
N GLY A 281 24.30 13.17 -15.44
CA GLY A 281 23.56 14.40 -15.16
C GLY A 281 22.05 14.33 -15.45
N THR A 282 21.55 13.15 -15.79
CA THR A 282 20.12 12.94 -16.07
C THR A 282 19.29 12.70 -14.80
N ASP A 283 17.97 12.61 -14.97
CA ASP A 283 17.04 12.26 -13.91
C ASP A 283 17.24 10.82 -13.39
N ILE A 284 17.82 9.95 -14.21
CA ILE A 284 18.10 8.56 -13.86
C ILE A 284 19.21 8.46 -12.81
N GLY A 285 20.31 9.19 -13.00
CA GLY A 285 21.38 9.28 -11.98
C GLY A 285 20.83 9.80 -10.64
N ARG A 286 19.90 10.76 -10.65
CA ARG A 286 19.20 11.19 -9.44
C ARG A 286 18.40 10.05 -8.79
N THR A 287 17.69 9.25 -9.58
CA THR A 287 16.91 8.11 -9.06
C THR A 287 17.84 7.07 -8.39
N HIS A 288 19.01 6.79 -8.97
CA HIS A 288 20.01 5.90 -8.35
C HIS A 288 20.54 6.47 -7.02
N ALA A 289 20.80 7.78 -6.95
CA ALA A 289 21.19 8.44 -5.70
C ALA A 289 20.08 8.36 -4.64
N GLN A 290 18.81 8.47 -5.04
CA GLN A 290 17.67 8.28 -4.14
C GLN A 290 17.58 6.84 -3.62
N HIS A 291 17.83 5.83 -4.45
CA HIS A 291 17.89 4.43 -4.01
C HIS A 291 19.03 4.20 -2.99
N GLN A 292 20.23 4.72 -3.25
CA GLN A 292 21.33 4.63 -2.31
C GLN A 292 20.97 5.27 -0.96
N TYR A 293 20.37 6.48 -1.00
CA TYR A 293 19.94 7.19 0.19
C TYR A 293 18.88 6.39 0.98
N MET A 294 17.86 5.87 0.31
CA MET A 294 16.78 5.10 0.95
C MET A 294 17.29 3.82 1.58
N ASN A 295 18.19 3.09 0.90
CA ASN A 295 18.84 1.91 1.47
C ASN A 295 19.65 2.26 2.73
N SER A 296 20.43 3.33 2.67
CA SER A 296 21.22 3.80 3.80
C SER A 296 20.35 4.27 4.96
N MET A 297 19.31 5.02 4.66
CA MET A 297 18.33 5.47 5.66
C MET A 297 17.63 4.29 6.34
N ALA A 298 17.23 3.27 5.60
CA ALA A 298 16.61 2.07 6.16
C ALA A 298 17.57 1.32 7.10
N ARG A 299 18.87 1.22 6.75
CA ARG A 299 19.90 0.64 7.62
C ARG A 299 20.10 1.46 8.89
N GLU A 300 20.23 2.79 8.79
CA GLU A 300 20.41 3.66 9.94
C GLU A 300 19.16 3.69 10.85
N PHE A 301 17.98 3.69 10.27
CA PHE A 301 16.74 3.57 11.04
C PHE A 301 16.72 2.28 11.86
N ARG A 302 17.06 1.13 11.27
CA ARG A 302 17.14 -0.16 11.98
C ARG A 302 18.16 -0.18 13.10
N LYS A 303 19.32 0.47 12.91
CA LYS A 303 20.34 0.61 13.98
C LYS A 303 19.87 1.48 15.13
N ASN A 304 19.12 2.54 14.83
CA ASN A 304 18.74 3.59 15.76
C ASN A 304 17.37 3.38 16.43
N ALA A 305 16.42 2.73 15.76
CA ALA A 305 15.08 2.42 16.28
C ALA A 305 15.10 1.21 17.22
N LYS A 306 15.88 1.32 18.31
CA LYS A 306 15.94 0.29 19.36
C LYS A 306 14.92 0.60 20.43
N LEU A 307 14.10 -0.38 20.80
CA LEU A 307 13.11 -0.29 21.89
C LEU A 307 13.76 0.04 23.25
N SER A 308 15.07 -0.17 23.38
CA SER A 308 15.84 0.16 24.61
C SER A 308 16.07 1.66 24.82
N ASN A 309 15.79 2.51 23.81
CA ASN A 309 15.91 3.96 23.94
C ASN A 309 14.57 4.65 23.62
N PRO A 310 13.66 4.76 24.63
CA PRO A 310 12.32 5.30 24.43
C PRO A 310 12.33 6.78 24.02
N VAL A 311 13.33 7.56 24.46
CA VAL A 311 13.44 8.98 24.08
C VAL A 311 13.73 9.11 22.59
N LYS A 312 14.71 8.35 22.07
CA LYS A 312 15.05 8.38 20.66
C LYS A 312 13.92 7.81 19.79
N LEU A 313 13.26 6.75 20.23
CA LEU A 313 12.11 6.18 19.53
C LEU A 313 10.97 7.20 19.45
N ASN A 314 10.71 7.93 20.53
CA ASN A 314 9.70 8.98 20.56
C ASN A 314 10.04 10.14 19.60
N SER A 315 11.29 10.61 19.57
CA SER A 315 11.70 11.68 18.64
C SER A 315 11.58 11.25 17.18
N LEU A 316 11.92 9.99 16.86
CA LEU A 316 11.73 9.42 15.53
C LEU A 316 10.24 9.34 15.15
N ALA A 317 9.37 8.92 16.08
CA ALA A 317 7.93 8.86 15.85
C ALA A 317 7.33 10.24 15.60
N GLN A 318 7.71 11.25 16.40
CA GLN A 318 7.26 12.64 16.19
C GLN A 318 7.74 13.18 14.84
N ALA A 319 9.03 13.02 14.52
CA ALA A 319 9.57 13.46 13.25
C ALA A 319 8.85 12.81 12.06
N ALA A 320 8.53 11.52 12.14
CA ALA A 320 7.78 10.80 11.11
C ALA A 320 6.36 11.35 10.96
N ILE A 321 5.64 11.56 12.07
CA ILE A 321 4.27 12.11 12.07
C ILE A 321 4.22 13.51 11.46
N GLU A 322 5.19 14.36 11.81
CA GLU A 322 5.26 15.73 11.33
C GLU A 322 5.76 15.85 9.88
N ALA A 323 6.53 14.86 9.44
CA ALA A 323 7.16 14.83 8.11
C ALA A 323 6.25 14.30 7.00
N MET A 324 5.23 13.51 7.34
CA MET A 324 4.48 12.72 6.35
C MET A 324 2.99 13.05 6.33
N VAL A 325 2.42 13.01 5.12
CA VAL A 325 0.98 12.88 4.89
C VAL A 325 0.72 11.44 4.49
N VAL A 326 -0.23 10.78 5.15
CA VAL A 326 -0.58 9.38 4.89
C VAL A 326 -2.03 9.25 4.46
N ASP A 327 -2.41 8.11 3.91
CA ASP A 327 -3.83 7.86 3.64
C ASP A 327 -4.64 7.66 4.93
N THR A 328 -5.96 7.80 4.82
CA THR A 328 -6.89 7.64 5.96
C THR A 328 -6.85 6.24 6.59
N GLY A 329 -6.32 5.24 5.90
CA GLY A 329 -6.08 3.90 6.43
C GLY A 329 -4.98 3.86 7.50
N LEU A 330 -3.99 4.77 7.43
CA LEU A 330 -2.83 4.88 8.34
C LEU A 330 -2.96 6.03 9.36
N ASN A 331 -4.15 6.48 9.66
CA ASN A 331 -4.45 7.67 10.47
C ASN A 331 -4.20 7.55 11.98
N LYS A 332 -3.52 6.50 12.43
CA LYS A 332 -3.22 6.26 13.86
C LYS A 332 -1.79 5.80 14.04
N ILE A 333 -1.20 6.20 15.16
CA ILE A 333 0.17 5.84 15.49
C ILE A 333 0.38 4.32 15.66
N ASP A 334 -0.63 3.62 16.18
CA ASP A 334 -0.60 2.15 16.30
C ASP A 334 -0.49 1.48 14.92
N LYS A 335 -1.24 1.95 13.93
CA LYS A 335 -1.15 1.42 12.55
C LYS A 335 0.20 1.68 11.88
N LEU A 336 0.77 2.88 12.08
CA LEU A 336 2.11 3.20 11.60
C LEU A 336 3.17 2.35 12.30
N PHE A 337 3.01 2.10 13.60
CA PHE A 337 3.88 1.21 14.35
C PHE A 337 3.78 -0.24 13.84
N ASP A 338 2.57 -0.77 13.68
CA ASP A 338 2.35 -2.11 13.14
C ASP A 338 2.97 -2.27 11.76
N LEU A 339 2.76 -1.29 10.86
CA LEU A 339 3.41 -1.25 9.55
C LEU A 339 4.94 -1.31 9.68
N SER A 340 5.53 -0.51 10.57
CA SER A 340 6.97 -0.50 10.80
C SER A 340 7.50 -1.86 11.26
N MET A 341 6.72 -2.57 12.08
CA MET A 341 7.05 -3.92 12.55
C MET A 341 6.95 -4.96 11.44
N GLU A 342 6.00 -4.82 10.51
CA GLU A 342 5.93 -5.68 9.32
C GLU A 342 7.15 -5.47 8.41
N LEU A 343 7.51 -4.23 8.11
CA LEU A 343 8.68 -3.89 7.29
C LEU A 343 10.00 -4.37 7.92
N LYS A 344 10.09 -4.38 9.25
CA LYS A 344 11.27 -4.83 9.99
C LYS A 344 11.53 -6.33 9.85
N LYS A 345 10.52 -7.14 9.54
CA LYS A 345 10.66 -8.60 9.39
C LYS A 345 11.56 -8.97 8.20
N VAL A 346 11.59 -8.14 7.16
CA VAL A 346 12.36 -8.41 5.94
C VAL A 346 13.86 -8.21 6.20
N PRO A 347 14.72 -9.21 5.93
CA PRO A 347 16.17 -9.03 6.02
C PRO A 347 16.68 -7.99 5.03
N PRO A 348 17.69 -7.18 5.34
CA PRO A 348 18.26 -6.17 4.41
C PRO A 348 18.66 -6.75 3.05
N GLY A 349 19.31 -7.90 3.03
CA GLY A 349 19.71 -8.57 1.80
C GLY A 349 18.57 -9.10 0.92
N ARG A 350 17.33 -9.01 1.42
CA ARG A 350 16.11 -9.35 0.69
C ARG A 350 15.31 -8.10 0.28
N ILE A 351 15.91 -6.92 0.41
CA ILE A 351 15.34 -5.66 -0.09
C ILE A 351 15.94 -5.38 -1.45
N THR A 352 15.12 -5.18 -2.46
CA THR A 352 15.56 -4.84 -3.81
C THR A 352 14.99 -3.49 -4.21
N MET A 353 15.86 -2.56 -4.56
CA MET A 353 15.46 -1.28 -5.16
C MET A 353 15.74 -1.29 -6.64
N THR A 354 14.80 -0.81 -7.43
CA THR A 354 14.88 -0.86 -8.89
C THR A 354 14.14 0.31 -9.52
N THR A 355 14.47 0.61 -10.76
CA THR A 355 13.75 1.59 -11.57
C THR A 355 12.89 0.85 -12.61
N MET A 356 11.67 1.29 -12.83
CA MET A 356 10.84 0.80 -13.91
C MET A 356 11.63 0.85 -15.23
N PRO A 357 11.74 -0.26 -15.99
CA PRO A 357 12.36 -0.25 -17.31
C PRO A 357 11.72 0.79 -18.22
N TRP A 358 12.53 1.61 -18.85
CA TRP A 358 12.07 2.76 -19.63
C TRP A 358 12.86 2.93 -20.94
N VAL A 359 12.28 3.67 -21.87
CA VAL A 359 12.91 4.14 -23.10
C VAL A 359 12.59 5.62 -23.31
N TYR A 360 13.46 6.34 -24.01
CA TYR A 360 13.10 7.70 -24.45
C TYR A 360 11.94 7.65 -25.44
N SER A 361 10.99 8.58 -25.26
CA SER A 361 9.88 8.72 -26.20
C SER A 361 10.40 9.16 -27.58
N THR A 362 9.88 8.51 -28.62
CA THR A 362 10.13 8.89 -30.02
C THR A 362 8.96 9.69 -30.60
N LYS A 363 7.97 10.03 -29.78
CA LYS A 363 6.78 10.77 -30.23
C LYS A 363 7.10 12.26 -30.38
N PRO A 364 6.59 12.92 -31.45
CA PRO A 364 6.83 14.35 -31.65
C PRO A 364 6.41 15.19 -30.44
N GLY A 365 7.26 16.11 -30.03
CA GLY A 365 7.01 17.01 -28.89
C GLY A 365 7.24 16.41 -27.50
N LEU A 366 7.74 15.18 -27.42
CA LEU A 366 8.08 14.51 -26.15
C LEU A 366 9.59 14.29 -26.00
N ASP A 367 10.41 15.19 -26.55
CA ASP A 367 11.86 15.11 -26.48
C ASP A 367 12.34 15.12 -25.01
N GLY A 368 13.22 14.18 -24.67
CA GLY A 368 13.72 14.00 -23.30
C GLY A 368 12.73 13.38 -22.32
N ARG A 369 11.52 13.01 -22.76
CA ARG A 369 10.54 12.27 -21.96
C ARG A 369 10.77 10.77 -22.09
N VAL A 370 10.26 10.02 -21.11
CA VAL A 370 10.42 8.57 -21.10
C VAL A 370 9.07 7.87 -21.09
N GLU A 371 9.07 6.66 -21.63
CA GLU A 371 7.91 5.77 -21.63
C GLU A 371 8.32 4.41 -21.05
N PRO A 372 7.39 3.64 -20.46
CA PRO A 372 7.69 2.28 -20.01
C PRO A 372 8.22 1.44 -21.18
N LYS A 373 9.33 0.73 -20.96
CA LYS A 373 9.89 -0.18 -21.96
C LYS A 373 8.97 -1.37 -22.16
N ALA A 374 8.44 -1.51 -23.35
CA ALA A 374 7.48 -2.56 -23.68
C ALA A 374 8.04 -3.97 -23.36
N GLY A 375 7.22 -4.82 -22.76
CA GLY A 375 7.61 -6.15 -22.29
C GLY A 375 8.30 -6.10 -20.94
N GLU A 376 9.48 -5.49 -20.83
CA GLU A 376 10.27 -5.51 -19.58
C GLU A 376 9.60 -4.77 -18.42
N ALA A 377 8.95 -3.62 -18.66
CA ALA A 377 8.19 -2.93 -17.62
C ALA A 377 6.98 -3.75 -17.16
N GLU A 378 6.27 -4.40 -18.11
CA GLU A 378 5.14 -5.27 -17.79
C GLU A 378 5.59 -6.53 -17.05
N ASP A 379 6.74 -7.10 -17.40
CA ASP A 379 7.34 -8.22 -16.69
C ASP A 379 7.64 -7.86 -15.22
N LEU A 380 8.23 -6.68 -14.99
CA LEU A 380 8.46 -6.16 -13.64
C LEU A 380 7.15 -5.99 -12.86
N PHE A 381 6.14 -5.38 -13.46
CA PHE A 381 4.84 -5.19 -12.82
C PHE A 381 4.12 -6.52 -12.56
N ARG A 382 4.25 -7.50 -13.46
CA ARG A 382 3.71 -8.84 -13.30
C ARG A 382 4.35 -9.55 -12.11
N MET A 383 5.67 -9.44 -11.92
CA MET A 383 6.35 -10.02 -10.75
C MET A 383 5.73 -9.48 -9.44
N VAL A 384 5.48 -8.18 -9.36
CA VAL A 384 4.84 -7.58 -8.18
C VAL A 384 3.40 -8.07 -8.00
N ARG A 385 2.61 -8.13 -9.08
CA ARG A 385 1.21 -8.63 -9.00
C ARG A 385 1.12 -10.08 -8.58
N GLU A 386 2.13 -10.88 -8.93
CA GLU A 386 2.22 -12.31 -8.62
C GLU A 386 3.05 -12.61 -7.37
N ASP A 387 3.45 -11.56 -6.62
CA ASP A 387 4.26 -11.66 -5.39
C ASP A 387 5.59 -12.41 -5.59
N ILE A 388 6.24 -12.19 -6.74
CA ILE A 388 7.54 -12.79 -7.10
C ILE A 388 8.67 -11.85 -6.68
N ALA A 389 9.63 -12.39 -5.91
CA ALA A 389 10.79 -11.63 -5.45
C ALA A 389 11.66 -11.12 -6.62
N LEU A 390 12.03 -9.83 -6.59
CA LEU A 390 12.83 -9.21 -7.64
C LEU A 390 14.34 -9.54 -7.56
N ASP A 391 14.79 -10.11 -6.45
CA ASP A 391 16.20 -10.45 -6.19
C ASP A 391 16.66 -11.77 -6.81
N GLY A 392 15.76 -12.48 -7.48
CA GLY A 392 16.05 -13.77 -8.09
C GLY A 392 16.21 -14.94 -7.12
N GLN A 393 15.97 -14.72 -5.79
CA GLN A 393 16.14 -15.78 -4.79
C GLN A 393 14.84 -16.55 -4.48
N GLY A 394 13.80 -16.33 -5.27
CA GLY A 394 12.47 -16.89 -5.06
C GLY A 394 11.73 -16.25 -3.88
N SER A 395 10.40 -16.30 -3.90
CA SER A 395 9.60 -16.04 -2.70
C SER A 395 9.80 -17.24 -1.75
N GLY A 396 9.91 -17.01 -0.44
CA GLY A 396 9.99 -18.09 0.56
C GLY A 396 8.71 -18.92 0.69
N SER A 397 7.71 -18.67 -0.17
CA SER A 397 6.55 -19.54 -0.35
C SER A 397 7.01 -20.81 -1.03
N PRO A 398 6.77 -22.00 -0.44
CA PRO A 398 7.04 -23.24 -1.14
C PRO A 398 6.22 -23.23 -2.42
N ALA A 399 6.90 -23.11 -3.55
CA ALA A 399 6.34 -23.47 -4.82
C ALA A 399 5.70 -24.87 -4.62
N ALA A 400 4.44 -25.00 -4.96
CA ALA A 400 3.78 -26.30 -4.99
C ALA A 400 4.56 -27.22 -5.94
N SER A 401 5.58 -27.87 -5.41
CA SER A 401 6.18 -29.03 -6.04
C SER A 401 5.09 -30.09 -6.03
N ALA A 402 4.44 -30.23 -7.17
CA ALA A 402 3.57 -31.35 -7.45
C ALA A 402 4.41 -32.65 -7.41
N SER A 403 4.48 -33.27 -6.24
CA SER A 403 4.75 -34.70 -6.10
C SER A 403 3.41 -35.38 -5.83
N PRO A 404 3.07 -36.45 -6.54
CA PRO A 404 1.82 -37.14 -6.32
C PRO A 404 1.89 -37.91 -5.01
N ALA A 405 1.20 -37.45 -4.00
CA ALA A 405 0.97 -38.18 -2.76
C ALA A 405 -0.39 -38.85 -2.84
N THR A 406 -0.36 -40.16 -2.68
CA THR A 406 -1.45 -41.10 -2.48
C THR A 406 -2.41 -40.63 -1.37
N PRO A 407 -3.74 -40.79 -1.52
CA PRO A 407 -4.69 -40.25 -0.56
C PRO A 407 -4.81 -41.15 0.67
N SER A 408 -4.53 -40.61 1.83
CA SER A 408 -5.03 -41.12 3.11
C SER A 408 -6.10 -40.18 3.62
N ALA A 409 -7.29 -40.69 3.83
CA ALA A 409 -8.45 -39.96 4.33
C ALA A 409 -8.29 -39.56 5.81
N PRO A 410 -8.71 -38.40 6.21
CA PRO A 410 -9.21 -38.18 7.56
C PRO A 410 -10.57 -37.47 7.61
N ALA A 411 -11.22 -37.77 8.70
CA ALA A 411 -12.52 -37.43 9.17
C ALA A 411 -13.01 -35.97 8.94
N GLN A 412 -14.28 -35.91 8.59
CA GLN A 412 -15.11 -34.73 8.42
C GLN A 412 -15.40 -34.01 9.74
N GLN A 413 -15.26 -32.69 9.70
CA GLN A 413 -15.96 -31.79 10.59
C GLN A 413 -16.86 -30.85 9.76
N PRO A 414 -18.10 -30.53 10.17
CA PRO A 414 -19.06 -29.86 9.30
C PRO A 414 -18.79 -28.36 9.19
N SER A 415 -18.64 -27.89 7.97
CA SER A 415 -18.63 -26.47 7.61
C SER A 415 -20.03 -26.02 7.20
N PRO A 416 -20.38 -24.73 7.41
CA PRO A 416 -21.73 -24.25 7.12
C PRO A 416 -22.05 -24.25 5.63
N ALA A 417 -23.31 -24.46 5.31
CA ALA A 417 -23.90 -24.67 4.00
C ALA A 417 -23.31 -23.79 2.89
N ALA A 418 -22.59 -24.41 1.96
CA ALA A 418 -22.29 -23.85 0.66
C ALA A 418 -23.58 -23.78 -0.15
N THR A 419 -23.93 -22.58 -0.62
CA THR A 419 -24.95 -22.38 -1.66
C THR A 419 -24.57 -23.25 -2.86
N ALA A 420 -25.47 -24.10 -3.31
CA ALA A 420 -25.26 -25.05 -4.40
C ALA A 420 -24.66 -24.34 -5.62
N ALA A 421 -23.45 -24.73 -6.01
CA ALA A 421 -22.82 -24.26 -7.24
C ALA A 421 -23.72 -24.63 -8.42
N ALA A 422 -24.16 -23.64 -9.20
CA ALA A 422 -24.97 -23.85 -10.38
C ALA A 422 -24.18 -24.75 -11.36
N THR A 423 -24.77 -25.85 -11.76
CA THR A 423 -24.18 -26.76 -12.76
C THR A 423 -24.33 -26.13 -14.14
N ALA A 424 -23.27 -26.13 -14.94
CA ALA A 424 -23.30 -25.62 -16.32
C ALA A 424 -24.33 -26.38 -17.17
N ALA A 425 -25.00 -25.66 -18.06
CA ALA A 425 -25.89 -26.24 -19.03
C ALA A 425 -25.09 -27.17 -20.02
N PRO A 426 -25.74 -28.16 -20.67
CA PRO A 426 -25.09 -28.89 -21.73
C PRO A 426 -24.56 -27.98 -22.83
N PRO A 427 -23.37 -28.22 -23.43
CA PRO A 427 -22.72 -27.34 -24.40
C PRO A 427 -23.65 -26.90 -25.54
N ALA A 428 -24.51 -27.78 -26.04
CA ALA A 428 -25.47 -27.48 -27.10
C ALA A 428 -26.55 -26.45 -26.73
N LYS A 429 -26.75 -26.17 -25.43
CA LYS A 429 -27.69 -25.17 -24.96
C LYS A 429 -27.04 -23.79 -24.70
N ILE A 430 -25.72 -23.75 -24.57
CA ILE A 430 -24.98 -22.54 -24.26
C ILE A 430 -24.79 -21.70 -25.51
N ALA A 431 -25.33 -20.49 -25.51
CA ALA A 431 -25.13 -19.53 -26.59
C ALA A 431 -23.84 -18.73 -26.34
N VAL A 432 -22.93 -18.71 -27.32
CA VAL A 432 -21.62 -18.06 -27.25
C VAL A 432 -21.39 -17.17 -28.45
N THR A 433 -20.98 -15.94 -28.21
CA THR A 433 -20.52 -15.02 -29.24
C THR A 433 -18.99 -14.97 -29.21
N VAL A 434 -18.33 -15.08 -30.34
CA VAL A 434 -16.87 -15.00 -30.45
C VAL A 434 -16.48 -13.71 -31.15
N ARG A 435 -15.65 -12.89 -30.51
CA ARG A 435 -15.24 -11.56 -31.01
C ARG A 435 -13.73 -11.51 -31.23
N ASN A 436 -13.31 -10.99 -32.36
CA ASN A 436 -11.91 -10.85 -32.72
C ASN A 436 -11.27 -9.63 -32.03
N SER A 437 -10.32 -9.87 -31.14
CA SER A 437 -9.53 -8.85 -30.42
C SER A 437 -8.02 -9.00 -30.67
N THR A 438 -7.61 -9.75 -31.70
CA THR A 438 -6.20 -10.09 -31.97
C THR A 438 -5.28 -8.92 -32.30
N GLY A 439 -5.81 -7.71 -32.41
CA GLY A 439 -5.03 -6.47 -32.57
C GLY A 439 -4.48 -5.91 -31.24
N GLY A 440 -4.89 -6.47 -30.10
CA GLY A 440 -4.52 -5.96 -28.80
C GLY A 440 -5.26 -4.68 -28.39
N LYS A 441 -5.02 -4.20 -27.17
CA LYS A 441 -5.57 -2.94 -26.64
C LYS A 441 -4.93 -1.71 -27.25
N ASP A 442 -3.66 -1.80 -27.55
CA ASP A 442 -2.86 -0.73 -28.14
C ASP A 442 -3.13 -0.52 -29.63
N GLY A 443 -3.80 -1.47 -30.30
CA GLY A 443 -4.11 -1.41 -31.72
C GLY A 443 -2.87 -1.39 -32.63
N THR A 444 -1.69 -1.70 -32.11
CA THR A 444 -0.42 -1.65 -32.86
C THR A 444 -0.30 -2.77 -33.88
N GLU A 445 -1.02 -3.87 -33.68
CA GLU A 445 -1.02 -5.02 -34.59
C GLU A 445 -2.31 -5.09 -35.41
N ALA A 446 -2.17 -5.46 -36.68
CA ALA A 446 -3.33 -5.74 -37.49
C ALA A 446 -4.10 -6.96 -36.98
N LYS A 447 -5.42 -6.87 -36.90
CA LYS A 447 -6.27 -8.01 -36.49
C LYS A 447 -6.18 -9.15 -37.50
N VAL A 448 -6.09 -10.38 -37.01
CA VAL A 448 -6.06 -11.58 -37.85
C VAL A 448 -7.44 -11.81 -38.43
N LYS A 449 -7.55 -11.70 -39.76
CA LYS A 449 -8.82 -11.88 -40.47
C LYS A 449 -9.36 -13.30 -40.27
N GLY A 450 -10.66 -13.43 -39.97
CA GLY A 450 -11.32 -14.72 -39.81
C GLY A 450 -11.12 -15.40 -38.46
N ARG A 451 -10.29 -14.84 -37.52
CA ARG A 451 -9.94 -15.52 -36.27
C ARG A 451 -11.14 -15.82 -35.37
N ALA A 452 -12.13 -14.95 -35.30
CA ALA A 452 -13.36 -15.23 -34.56
C ALA A 452 -14.11 -16.46 -35.11
N SER A 453 -14.16 -16.61 -36.42
CA SER A 453 -14.80 -17.76 -37.09
C SER A 453 -14.05 -19.07 -36.82
N GLU A 454 -12.72 -19.05 -36.82
CA GLU A 454 -11.90 -20.21 -36.51
C GLU A 454 -12.14 -20.70 -35.07
N VAL A 455 -12.15 -19.78 -34.09
CA VAL A 455 -12.42 -20.11 -32.68
C VAL A 455 -13.87 -20.53 -32.46
N ALA A 456 -14.82 -19.96 -33.19
CA ALA A 456 -16.22 -20.41 -33.20
C ALA A 456 -16.33 -21.86 -33.72
N ALA A 457 -15.59 -22.22 -34.77
CA ALA A 457 -15.55 -23.58 -35.28
C ALA A 457 -14.93 -24.58 -34.28
N LEU A 458 -13.89 -24.15 -33.51
CA LEU A 458 -13.33 -24.97 -32.43
C LEU A 458 -14.39 -25.27 -31.35
N LEU A 459 -15.16 -24.28 -30.94
CA LEU A 459 -16.25 -24.48 -29.96
C LEU A 459 -17.35 -25.42 -30.53
N THR A 460 -17.70 -25.25 -31.81
CA THR A 460 -18.68 -26.10 -32.48
C THR A 460 -18.19 -27.57 -32.48
N GLY A 461 -16.91 -27.81 -32.78
CA GLY A 461 -16.30 -29.12 -32.68
C GLY A 461 -16.29 -29.74 -31.27
N LYS A 462 -16.46 -28.90 -30.22
CA LYS A 462 -16.58 -29.32 -28.82
C LYS A 462 -18.04 -29.41 -28.33
N GLY A 463 -19.01 -29.38 -29.26
CA GLY A 463 -20.42 -29.60 -28.96
C GLY A 463 -21.24 -28.34 -28.66
N PHE A 464 -20.67 -27.15 -28.77
CA PHE A 464 -21.42 -25.89 -28.62
C PHE A 464 -22.10 -25.57 -29.98
N THR A 465 -23.40 -25.84 -30.08
CA THR A 465 -24.13 -25.65 -31.34
C THR A 465 -24.68 -24.24 -31.55
N LYS A 466 -24.64 -23.40 -30.52
CA LYS A 466 -25.16 -22.01 -30.58
C LYS A 466 -24.00 -21.00 -30.53
N VAL A 467 -23.01 -21.18 -31.40
CA VAL A 467 -21.83 -20.29 -31.46
C VAL A 467 -21.94 -19.39 -32.68
N VAL A 468 -21.70 -18.09 -32.47
CA VAL A 468 -21.72 -17.07 -33.50
C VAL A 468 -20.40 -16.30 -33.50
N ALA A 469 -19.74 -16.20 -34.63
CA ALA A 469 -18.63 -15.27 -34.84
C ALA A 469 -19.18 -13.86 -35.06
N ASP A 470 -18.81 -12.92 -34.20
CA ASP A 470 -19.23 -11.52 -34.27
C ASP A 470 -18.43 -10.79 -35.34
N THR A 471 -19.11 -9.87 -36.05
CA THR A 471 -18.46 -8.92 -36.95
C THR A 471 -17.84 -7.76 -36.22
N GLN A 472 -18.31 -7.48 -34.98
CA GLN A 472 -17.67 -6.49 -34.09
C GLN A 472 -16.32 -7.01 -33.65
N THR A 473 -15.40 -6.07 -33.48
CA THR A 473 -14.05 -6.39 -32.97
C THR A 473 -13.87 -5.84 -31.56
N GLY A 474 -13.08 -6.55 -30.76
CA GLY A 474 -12.65 -6.09 -29.45
C GLY A 474 -11.22 -5.54 -29.46
N ALA A 475 -10.73 -5.18 -28.29
CA ALA A 475 -9.37 -4.73 -28.02
C ALA A 475 -8.88 -5.37 -26.72
N GLU A 476 -8.33 -6.61 -26.83
CA GLU A 476 -7.83 -7.38 -25.67
C GLU A 476 -6.45 -7.94 -25.98
N ASP A 477 -5.52 -7.85 -25.01
CA ASP A 477 -4.20 -8.44 -25.15
C ASP A 477 -4.23 -9.94 -24.83
N THR A 478 -5.07 -10.34 -23.87
CA THR A 478 -5.28 -11.73 -23.50
C THR A 478 -6.70 -12.17 -23.83
N SER A 479 -6.85 -13.43 -24.20
CA SER A 479 -8.17 -14.01 -24.47
C SER A 479 -8.98 -14.15 -23.19
N VAL A 480 -10.19 -13.56 -23.17
CA VAL A 480 -11.08 -13.51 -22.01
C VAL A 480 -12.50 -13.87 -22.38
N ILE A 481 -13.25 -14.38 -21.42
CA ILE A 481 -14.67 -14.69 -21.55
C ILE A 481 -15.44 -13.75 -20.63
N ARG A 482 -16.31 -12.93 -21.19
CA ARG A 482 -17.21 -12.07 -20.41
C ARG A 482 -18.63 -12.61 -20.44
N TYR A 483 -19.33 -12.50 -19.30
CA TYR A 483 -20.72 -12.91 -19.16
C TYR A 483 -21.55 -11.84 -18.43
N ALA A 484 -22.84 -11.73 -18.78
CA ALA A 484 -23.68 -10.63 -18.30
C ALA A 484 -24.27 -10.87 -16.90
N THR A 485 -24.70 -12.09 -16.57
CA THR A 485 -25.48 -12.40 -15.35
C THR A 485 -24.87 -13.55 -14.57
N ASP A 486 -25.07 -13.57 -13.25
CA ASP A 486 -24.54 -14.62 -12.38
C ASP A 486 -25.04 -16.03 -12.78
N ALA A 487 -26.23 -16.14 -13.36
CA ALA A 487 -26.74 -17.41 -13.89
C ALA A 487 -25.88 -17.98 -15.03
N GLN A 488 -25.10 -17.15 -15.73
CA GLN A 488 -24.24 -17.55 -16.84
C GLN A 488 -22.81 -17.90 -16.40
N ALA A 489 -22.47 -17.72 -15.12
CA ALA A 489 -21.10 -17.93 -14.62
C ALA A 489 -20.61 -19.38 -14.85
N ALA A 490 -21.44 -20.38 -14.54
CA ALA A 490 -21.10 -21.79 -14.74
C ALA A 490 -20.97 -22.12 -16.23
N ASP A 491 -21.84 -21.58 -17.09
CA ASP A 491 -21.78 -21.76 -18.53
C ASP A 491 -20.53 -21.12 -19.13
N ALA A 492 -20.17 -19.92 -18.71
CA ALA A 492 -18.94 -19.23 -19.11
C ALA A 492 -17.68 -20.01 -18.68
N ALA A 493 -17.68 -20.59 -17.49
CA ALA A 493 -16.59 -21.47 -17.03
C ALA A 493 -16.47 -22.75 -17.88
N ALA A 494 -17.60 -23.34 -18.30
CA ALA A 494 -17.59 -24.48 -19.22
C ALA A 494 -17.00 -24.13 -20.59
N VAL A 495 -17.30 -22.94 -21.13
CA VAL A 495 -16.70 -22.42 -22.37
C VAL A 495 -15.18 -22.22 -22.19
N ALA A 496 -14.72 -21.68 -21.05
CA ALA A 496 -13.30 -21.53 -20.75
C ALA A 496 -12.58 -22.87 -20.74
N THR A 497 -13.13 -23.84 -20.03
CA THR A 497 -12.60 -25.22 -19.98
C THR A 497 -12.52 -25.84 -21.37
N ALA A 498 -13.55 -25.68 -22.19
CA ALA A 498 -13.57 -26.17 -23.55
C ALA A 498 -12.49 -25.56 -24.44
N LEU A 499 -12.15 -24.30 -24.24
CA LEU A 499 -11.11 -23.59 -24.97
C LEU A 499 -9.71 -23.72 -24.37
N GLY A 500 -9.56 -24.38 -23.21
CA GLY A 500 -8.29 -24.47 -22.49
C GLY A 500 -7.86 -23.15 -21.86
N LEU A 501 -8.80 -22.25 -21.60
CA LEU A 501 -8.56 -20.99 -20.92
C LEU A 501 -8.57 -21.18 -19.39
N PRO A 502 -7.71 -20.48 -18.64
CA PRO A 502 -7.73 -20.56 -17.19
C PRO A 502 -9.02 -19.95 -16.60
N ALA A 503 -9.43 -20.41 -15.43
CA ALA A 503 -10.63 -19.89 -14.75
C ALA A 503 -10.58 -18.35 -14.52
N THR A 504 -9.38 -17.78 -14.42
CA THR A 504 -9.15 -16.34 -14.28
C THR A 504 -9.52 -15.53 -15.53
N SER A 505 -9.67 -16.19 -16.68
CA SER A 505 -10.12 -15.55 -17.92
C SER A 505 -11.63 -15.29 -17.96
N VAL A 506 -12.40 -15.81 -16.99
CA VAL A 506 -13.86 -15.69 -16.93
C VAL A 506 -14.23 -14.49 -16.04
N GLN A 507 -14.91 -13.49 -16.62
CA GLN A 507 -15.21 -12.22 -15.97
C GLN A 507 -16.67 -11.81 -16.16
N LYS A 508 -17.32 -11.36 -15.09
CA LYS A 508 -18.63 -10.73 -15.19
C LYS A 508 -18.49 -9.31 -15.76
N SER A 509 -19.37 -8.93 -16.67
CA SER A 509 -19.35 -7.60 -17.29
C SER A 509 -20.75 -7.20 -17.72
N ASP A 510 -21.15 -5.97 -17.42
CA ASP A 510 -22.39 -5.33 -17.89
C ASP A 510 -22.30 -4.81 -19.34
N GLN A 511 -21.10 -4.86 -19.93
CA GLN A 511 -20.86 -4.40 -21.30
C GLN A 511 -21.11 -5.47 -22.37
N VAL A 512 -21.60 -6.64 -21.97
CA VAL A 512 -21.91 -7.73 -22.89
C VAL A 512 -23.33 -8.24 -22.67
N ALA A 513 -23.97 -8.67 -23.75
CA ALA A 513 -25.27 -9.36 -23.68
C ALA A 513 -25.05 -10.85 -23.85
N GLY A 514 -24.95 -11.60 -22.75
CA GLY A 514 -24.70 -13.05 -22.78
C GLY A 514 -23.23 -13.40 -22.57
N ILE A 515 -22.80 -14.54 -23.13
CA ILE A 515 -21.43 -15.03 -23.02
C ILE A 515 -20.65 -14.65 -24.29
N VAL A 516 -19.59 -13.87 -24.13
CA VAL A 516 -18.75 -13.38 -25.21
C VAL A 516 -17.30 -13.79 -25.00
N VAL A 517 -16.74 -14.50 -25.94
CA VAL A 517 -15.31 -14.85 -26.00
C VAL A 517 -14.58 -13.78 -26.78
N PHE A 518 -13.69 -13.05 -26.17
CA PHE A 518 -12.77 -12.11 -26.83
C PHE A 518 -11.47 -12.85 -27.11
N VAL A 519 -11.16 -13.06 -28.39
CA VAL A 519 -9.91 -13.72 -28.82
C VAL A 519 -8.81 -12.67 -28.88
N GLY A 520 -7.95 -12.65 -27.86
CA GLY A 520 -6.93 -11.63 -27.66
C GLY A 520 -5.70 -11.76 -28.57
N LYS A 521 -4.73 -10.87 -28.35
CA LYS A 521 -3.44 -10.88 -29.02
C LYS A 521 -2.63 -12.16 -28.75
N ASP A 522 -2.84 -12.79 -27.60
CA ASP A 522 -2.25 -14.07 -27.19
C ASP A 522 -2.74 -15.27 -28.02
N TRP A 523 -3.78 -15.13 -28.85
CA TRP A 523 -4.37 -16.23 -29.60
C TRP A 523 -4.55 -15.90 -31.08
N ARG A 524 -3.49 -15.45 -31.73
CA ARG A 524 -3.50 -15.05 -33.16
C ARG A 524 -3.56 -16.24 -34.12
N SER A 525 -3.19 -17.45 -33.67
CA SER A 525 -3.19 -18.68 -34.47
C SER A 525 -3.33 -19.92 -33.58
N GLY A 526 -3.55 -21.09 -34.17
CA GLY A 526 -3.60 -22.36 -33.43
C GLY A 526 -4.93 -22.64 -32.74
N GLY A 527 -5.03 -23.81 -32.09
CA GLY A 527 -6.23 -24.34 -31.43
C GLY A 527 -6.42 -23.89 -29.97
N SER A 528 -5.45 -23.21 -29.38
CA SER A 528 -5.47 -22.66 -28.03
C SER A 528 -4.67 -21.36 -27.97
N PRO A 529 -4.92 -20.49 -26.99
CA PRO A 529 -4.05 -19.35 -26.72
C PRO A 529 -2.60 -19.79 -26.54
N ALA A 530 -1.67 -18.92 -26.89
CA ALA A 530 -0.28 -19.12 -26.49
C ALA A 530 -0.22 -19.26 -24.96
N ALA A 531 0.49 -20.25 -24.47
CA ALA A 531 0.72 -20.35 -23.03
C ALA A 531 1.32 -19.02 -22.54
N PRO A 532 0.85 -18.49 -21.41
CA PRO A 532 1.48 -17.31 -20.83
C PRO A 532 2.98 -17.55 -20.74
N ALA A 533 3.78 -16.57 -21.17
CA ALA A 533 5.22 -16.66 -20.97
C ALA A 533 5.50 -17.01 -19.49
N PRO A 534 6.44 -17.91 -19.20
CA PRO A 534 6.79 -18.22 -17.82
C PRO A 534 7.07 -16.92 -17.07
N ALA A 535 6.63 -16.86 -15.82
CA ALA A 535 6.86 -15.66 -15.01
C ALA A 535 8.37 -15.42 -14.89
N PRO A 536 8.82 -14.15 -14.99
CA PRO A 536 10.22 -13.83 -14.76
C PRO A 536 10.64 -14.26 -13.36
N THR A 537 11.85 -14.76 -13.21
CA THR A 537 12.39 -15.20 -11.91
C THR A 537 13.26 -14.15 -11.23
N LYS A 538 13.61 -13.09 -11.91
CA LYS A 538 14.37 -11.92 -11.42
C LYS A 538 13.93 -10.67 -12.17
N ALA A 539 14.20 -9.50 -11.59
CA ALA A 539 13.97 -8.23 -12.27
C ALA A 539 14.73 -8.17 -13.61
N PRO A 540 14.18 -7.53 -14.65
CA PRO A 540 14.89 -7.28 -15.90
C PRO A 540 16.21 -6.53 -15.66
N ASP A 541 17.25 -6.83 -16.43
CA ASP A 541 18.55 -6.19 -16.24
C ASP A 541 18.48 -4.66 -16.46
N SER A 542 17.61 -4.17 -17.34
CA SER A 542 17.35 -2.74 -17.56
C SER A 542 16.67 -2.03 -16.37
N ALA A 543 16.23 -2.77 -15.37
CA ALA A 543 15.66 -2.21 -14.15
C ALA A 543 16.73 -1.79 -13.12
N HIS A 544 18.01 -2.09 -13.37
CA HIS A 544 19.17 -1.68 -12.54
C HIS A 544 18.94 -2.00 -11.04
N ALA A 545 18.63 -3.25 -10.73
CA ALA A 545 18.30 -3.67 -9.37
C ALA A 545 19.48 -3.50 -8.41
N LEU A 546 19.27 -2.79 -7.30
CA LEU A 546 20.21 -2.56 -6.21
C LEU A 546 19.75 -3.34 -4.97
N ASN A 547 20.64 -4.17 -4.42
CA ASN A 547 20.36 -4.91 -3.19
C ASN A 547 20.54 -4.01 -1.95
N GLY A 548 19.67 -4.17 -0.94
CA GLY A 548 19.67 -3.38 0.28
C GLY A 548 20.89 -3.56 1.18
N ASP A 549 21.62 -4.68 1.05
CA ASP A 549 22.88 -4.91 1.76
C ASP A 549 24.09 -4.28 1.07
N ASN A 550 23.95 -3.75 -0.13
CA ASN A 550 25.04 -3.10 -0.83
C ASN A 550 25.36 -1.73 -0.18
N ASP A 551 26.29 -1.75 0.78
CA ASP A 551 26.79 -0.56 1.47
C ASP A 551 28.03 0.05 0.80
N GLN A 552 28.61 -0.64 -0.20
CA GLN A 552 29.80 -0.23 -0.93
C GLN A 552 29.48 0.56 -2.22
N ALA A 553 28.20 0.64 -2.60
CA ALA A 553 27.84 1.41 -3.77
C ALA A 553 28.09 2.91 -3.55
N CYS A 554 29.05 3.46 -4.30
CA CYS A 554 29.30 4.90 -4.33
C CYS A 554 28.76 5.48 -5.64
N MET A 555 28.20 6.69 -5.58
CA MET A 555 27.70 7.38 -6.76
C MET A 555 28.87 7.79 -7.67
N PRO A 556 28.85 7.39 -8.94
CA PRO A 556 29.76 7.89 -9.95
C PRO A 556 29.57 9.40 -10.15
N ILE A 557 30.67 10.13 -10.33
CA ILE A 557 30.63 11.58 -10.48
C ILE A 557 30.75 11.99 -11.94
N GLN A 558 29.84 12.83 -12.37
CA GLN A 558 29.81 13.41 -13.71
C GLN A 558 31.09 14.23 -13.96
N PRO A 559 31.78 14.05 -15.09
CA PRO A 559 32.94 14.86 -15.45
C PRO A 559 32.62 16.37 -15.41
N GLY A 560 33.54 17.15 -14.80
CA GLY A 560 33.39 18.60 -14.67
C GLY A 560 32.65 19.09 -13.41
N PHE A 561 32.17 18.19 -12.55
CA PHE A 561 31.55 18.51 -11.27
C PHE A 561 32.42 18.11 -10.05
N THR A 562 33.68 17.87 -10.27
CA THR A 562 34.69 17.68 -9.22
C THR A 562 35.26 19.01 -8.73
N TRP A 563 35.79 19.06 -7.49
CA TRP A 563 36.43 20.24 -6.89
C TRP A 563 37.73 19.89 -6.16
#